data_5f1cda8aa32482fc2cf8b6c6bb71024b
#
_entry.id   5f1cda8aa32482fc2cf8b6c6bb71024b
#
_cell.length_a   1.000
_cell.length_b   1.000
_cell.length_c   1.000
_cell.angle_alpha   90.00
_cell.angle_beta   90.00
_cell.angle_gamma   90.00
#
_symmetry.space_group_name_H-M   'P 1'
#
loop_
_entity.id
_entity.type
_entity.pdbx_description
1 polymer ?
#
loop_
_entity_poly.entity_id
_entity_poly.type
_entity_poly.pdbx_seq_one_letter_code
_entity_poly.pdbx_strand_id
1 'polypeptide(L)'
;ENYSVSADGLRYTFTLRENLQWSDGEPLTAKDFVFAFQRIQQGSGSAAAREQFAAIAGMAAGERGSLGVAAPDDRTVIITLSRTDPLLPEKLAEPEAFPCREDFYTGTHARYGNTLENMIYNGPYTVKSWESTGLRLIPNSRYTGLTPAQNTGVIITLGRDNTMERFLEGLTDCCRVDSNTLGQLSGGKTSLLTFRNGTVSLLLNQASPQLAQEAMRQALCYSFPLAQYAQGGDLPDSYEYA
;
A
#
# COMPACT_ATOMS: atom_id res chain seq x y z
N GLU A 1 -14.62 -10.35 6.83
CA GLU A 1 -16.01 -10.23 6.35
C GLU A 1 -16.73 -9.11 7.08
N ASN A 2 -16.54 -9.04 8.38
CA ASN A 2 -17.05 -7.97 9.23
C ASN A 2 -15.97 -7.56 10.23
N TYR A 3 -16.08 -6.34 10.74
CA TYR A 3 -15.29 -5.92 11.89
C TYR A 3 -16.18 -5.19 12.90
N SER A 4 -15.78 -5.22 14.16
CA SER A 4 -16.39 -4.46 15.25
C SER A 4 -15.33 -3.67 16.00
N VAL A 5 -15.76 -2.56 16.60
CA VAL A 5 -14.91 -1.68 17.40
C VAL A 5 -15.49 -1.59 18.79
N SER A 6 -14.66 -1.69 19.82
CA SER A 6 -15.08 -1.50 21.21
C SER A 6 -15.55 -0.07 21.47
N ALA A 7 -16.34 0.14 22.51
CA ALA A 7 -16.92 1.44 22.83
C ALA A 7 -15.88 2.54 23.12
N ASP A 8 -14.69 2.16 23.58
CA ASP A 8 -13.55 3.05 23.81
C ASP A 8 -12.72 3.33 22.55
N GLY A 9 -13.04 2.66 21.41
CA GLY A 9 -12.32 2.82 20.14
C GLY A 9 -10.91 2.20 20.13
N LEU A 10 -10.56 1.39 21.13
CA LEU A 10 -9.21 0.85 21.30
C LEU A 10 -9.06 -0.59 20.82
N ARG A 11 -10.15 -1.30 20.57
CA ARG A 11 -10.10 -2.71 20.17
C ARG A 11 -10.90 -2.94 18.91
N TYR A 12 -10.24 -3.41 17.88
CA TYR A 12 -10.83 -3.83 16.61
C TYR A 12 -10.82 -5.35 16.54
N THR A 13 -11.95 -5.93 16.18
CA THR A 13 -12.07 -7.39 15.97
C THR A 13 -12.54 -7.63 14.54
N PHE A 14 -11.71 -8.31 13.76
CA PHE A 14 -11.98 -8.66 12.36
C PHE A 14 -12.25 -10.15 12.25
N THR A 15 -13.29 -10.52 11.49
CA THR A 15 -13.60 -11.91 11.18
C THR A 15 -13.27 -12.19 9.73
N LEU A 16 -12.34 -13.10 9.48
CA LEU A 16 -11.94 -13.52 8.14
C LEU A 16 -13.05 -14.32 7.48
N ARG A 17 -13.11 -14.26 6.16
CA ARG A 17 -14.02 -15.12 5.36
C ARG A 17 -13.60 -16.58 5.50
N GLU A 18 -14.52 -17.45 5.16
CA GLU A 18 -14.27 -18.88 5.12
C GLU A 18 -13.48 -19.28 3.88
N ASN A 19 -12.77 -20.40 3.99
CA ASN A 19 -12.07 -21.03 2.87
C ASN A 19 -11.04 -20.14 2.16
N LEU A 20 -10.41 -19.20 2.92
CA LEU A 20 -9.29 -18.44 2.39
C LEU A 20 -8.08 -19.34 2.22
N GLN A 21 -7.43 -19.24 1.06
CA GLN A 21 -6.26 -20.04 0.73
C GLN A 21 -5.14 -19.19 0.12
N TRP A 22 -3.94 -19.64 0.37
CA TRP A 22 -2.77 -19.21 -0.39
C TRP A 22 -2.74 -19.88 -1.77
N SER A 23 -1.90 -19.38 -2.67
CA SER A 23 -1.80 -19.88 -4.06
C SER A 23 -1.27 -21.32 -4.17
N ASP A 24 -0.63 -21.85 -3.14
CA ASP A 24 -0.19 -23.25 -3.03
C ASP A 24 -1.29 -24.18 -2.48
N GLY A 25 -2.40 -23.62 -1.98
CA GLY A 25 -3.55 -24.34 -1.44
C GLY A 25 -3.57 -24.45 0.07
N GLU A 26 -2.54 -24.00 0.78
CA GLU A 26 -2.55 -23.94 2.23
C GLU A 26 -3.56 -22.92 2.74
N PRO A 27 -4.20 -23.16 3.90
CA PRO A 27 -5.13 -22.21 4.49
C PRO A 27 -4.47 -20.87 4.81
N LEU A 28 -5.16 -19.77 4.51
CA LEU A 28 -4.82 -18.46 5.02
C LEU A 28 -5.60 -18.21 6.31
N THR A 29 -4.90 -17.95 7.39
CA THR A 29 -5.46 -17.83 8.73
C THR A 29 -5.17 -16.47 9.37
N ALA A 30 -5.82 -16.20 10.49
CA ALA A 30 -5.57 -15.01 11.31
C ALA A 30 -4.11 -14.93 11.81
N LYS A 31 -3.41 -16.06 11.94
CA LYS A 31 -1.99 -16.11 12.35
C LYS A 31 -1.08 -15.45 11.32
N ASP A 32 -1.42 -15.51 10.03
CA ASP A 32 -0.64 -14.89 8.96
C ASP A 32 -0.65 -13.36 9.08
N PHE A 33 -1.74 -12.78 9.58
CA PHE A 33 -1.82 -11.35 9.90
C PHE A 33 -0.99 -11.00 11.14
N VAL A 34 -1.07 -11.81 12.20
CA VAL A 34 -0.25 -11.61 13.40
C VAL A 34 1.23 -11.62 13.04
N PHE A 35 1.67 -12.60 12.25
CA PHE A 35 3.05 -12.69 11.81
C PHE A 35 3.49 -11.49 10.96
N ALA A 36 2.63 -10.98 10.07
CA ALA A 36 2.92 -9.77 9.29
C ALA A 36 3.24 -8.57 10.21
N PHE A 37 2.41 -8.33 11.23
CA PHE A 37 2.66 -7.24 12.19
C PHE A 37 3.88 -7.49 13.09
N GLN A 38 4.15 -8.73 13.47
CA GLN A 38 5.40 -9.07 14.18
C GLN A 38 6.64 -8.73 13.36
N ARG A 39 6.62 -8.96 12.06
CA ARG A 39 7.71 -8.56 11.15
C ARG A 39 7.92 -7.05 11.13
N ILE A 40 6.83 -6.26 11.09
CA ILE A 40 6.92 -4.79 11.15
C ILE A 40 7.53 -4.37 12.48
N GLN A 41 7.07 -4.91 13.61
CA GLN A 41 7.58 -4.62 14.95
C GLN A 41 9.08 -4.95 15.07
N GLN A 42 9.52 -6.09 14.52
CA GLN A 42 10.90 -6.55 14.57
C GLN A 42 11.85 -5.83 13.59
N GLY A 43 11.35 -4.90 12.79
CA GLY A 43 12.15 -4.11 11.86
C GLY A 43 12.41 -4.77 10.50
N SER A 44 11.70 -5.86 10.18
CA SER A 44 11.74 -6.44 8.83
C SER A 44 10.93 -5.64 7.81
N GLY A 45 10.16 -4.64 8.25
CA GLY A 45 9.46 -3.65 7.43
C GLY A 45 10.22 -2.32 7.39
N SER A 46 9.70 -1.38 6.60
CA SER A 46 10.23 -0.02 6.58
C SER A 46 9.96 0.71 7.91
N ALA A 47 10.79 1.72 8.24
CA ALA A 47 10.52 2.59 9.38
C ALA A 47 9.15 3.29 9.24
N ALA A 48 8.76 3.62 7.99
CA ALA A 48 7.46 4.21 7.67
C ALA A 48 6.29 3.28 8.04
N ALA A 49 6.40 1.97 7.76
CA ALA A 49 5.37 1.01 8.15
C ALA A 49 5.17 0.95 9.67
N ARG A 50 6.26 0.99 10.44
CA ARG A 50 6.16 1.02 11.90
C ARG A 50 5.50 2.30 12.42
N GLU A 51 5.83 3.44 11.83
CA GLU A 51 5.21 4.72 12.18
C GLU A 51 3.73 4.74 11.81
N GLN A 52 3.36 4.23 10.65
CA GLN A 52 1.98 4.13 10.19
C GLN A 52 1.09 3.37 11.18
N PHE A 53 1.61 2.28 11.77
CA PHE A 53 0.92 1.44 12.73
C PHE A 53 1.29 1.71 14.19
N ALA A 54 1.91 2.86 14.50
CA ALA A 54 2.37 3.20 15.85
C ALA A 54 1.26 3.28 16.91
N ALA A 55 -0.01 3.38 16.50
CA ALA A 55 -1.15 3.32 17.39
C ALA A 55 -1.42 1.90 17.93
N ILE A 56 -0.94 0.84 17.26
CA ILE A 56 -1.08 -0.54 17.75
C ILE A 56 -0.22 -0.70 19.01
N ALA A 57 -0.80 -1.25 20.07
CA ALA A 57 -0.10 -1.48 21.33
C ALA A 57 1.17 -2.34 21.07
N GLY A 58 2.29 -1.94 21.67
CA GLY A 58 3.57 -2.62 21.53
C GLY A 58 4.26 -2.48 20.16
N MET A 59 3.73 -1.66 19.23
CA MET A 59 4.38 -1.41 17.93
C MET A 59 5.57 -0.46 18.04
N ALA A 60 5.63 0.39 19.07
CA ALA A 60 6.70 1.37 19.23
C ALA A 60 8.10 0.72 19.33
N ALA A 61 9.12 1.44 18.87
CA ALA A 61 10.48 0.92 18.79
C ALA A 61 11.01 0.45 20.15
N GLY A 62 11.53 -0.77 20.20
CA GLY A 62 12.24 -1.32 21.36
C GLY A 62 11.40 -2.13 22.33
N GLU A 63 10.08 -2.14 22.23
CA GLU A 63 9.23 -2.99 23.06
C GLU A 63 9.17 -4.40 22.45
N ARG A 64 10.05 -5.28 22.93
CA ARG A 64 9.91 -6.73 22.74
C ARG A 64 8.90 -7.22 23.76
N GLY A 65 7.74 -7.61 23.33
CA GLY A 65 6.69 -8.10 24.23
C GLY A 65 5.33 -8.03 23.57
N SER A 66 4.31 -7.72 24.25
CA SER A 66 2.92 -7.81 23.85
C SER A 66 2.56 -6.89 22.67
N LEU A 67 2.81 -7.36 21.44
CA LEU A 67 2.18 -6.76 20.25
C LEU A 67 0.65 -6.85 20.40
N GLY A 68 -0.03 -5.73 20.22
CA GLY A 68 -1.49 -5.63 20.30
C GLY A 68 -2.23 -6.29 19.13
N VAL A 69 -1.66 -7.31 18.50
CA VAL A 69 -2.29 -8.09 17.43
C VAL A 69 -2.33 -9.55 17.84
N ALA A 70 -3.52 -10.15 17.86
CA ALA A 70 -3.74 -11.53 18.31
C ALA A 70 -4.71 -12.28 17.40
N ALA A 71 -4.52 -13.58 17.30
CA ALA A 71 -5.40 -14.52 16.62
C ALA A 71 -5.89 -15.57 17.63
N PRO A 72 -7.03 -15.35 18.30
CA PRO A 72 -7.58 -16.32 19.25
C PRO A 72 -8.03 -17.63 18.58
N ASP A 73 -8.35 -17.56 17.30
CA ASP A 73 -8.66 -18.71 16.44
C ASP A 73 -8.20 -18.42 15.01
N ASP A 74 -8.41 -19.34 14.10
CA ASP A 74 -7.92 -19.25 12.72
C ASP A 74 -8.62 -18.17 11.87
N ARG A 75 -9.74 -17.61 12.34
CA ARG A 75 -10.53 -16.62 11.58
C ARG A 75 -10.66 -15.26 12.25
N THR A 76 -10.24 -15.13 13.50
CA THR A 76 -10.42 -13.89 14.25
C THR A 76 -9.09 -13.19 14.44
N VAL A 77 -8.99 -11.95 13.93
CA VAL A 77 -7.86 -11.05 14.20
C VAL A 77 -8.33 -9.96 15.14
N ILE A 78 -7.65 -9.81 16.26
CA ILE A 78 -7.90 -8.75 17.23
C ILE A 78 -6.73 -7.78 17.20
N ILE A 79 -7.02 -6.49 16.98
CA ILE A 79 -6.03 -5.41 17.05
C ILE A 79 -6.39 -4.51 18.23
N THR A 80 -5.45 -4.39 19.16
CA THR A 80 -5.57 -3.52 20.34
C THR A 80 -4.66 -2.31 20.16
N LEU A 81 -5.21 -1.12 20.36
CA LEU A 81 -4.52 0.15 20.22
C LEU A 81 -4.11 0.71 21.59
N SER A 82 -3.00 1.45 21.63
CA SER A 82 -2.56 2.27 22.77
C SER A 82 -3.24 3.65 22.78
N ARG A 83 -3.74 4.09 21.64
CA ARG A 83 -4.53 5.33 21.45
C ARG A 83 -5.50 5.11 20.30
N THR A 84 -6.61 5.84 20.29
CA THR A 84 -7.60 5.74 19.20
C THR A 84 -6.99 6.14 17.85
N ASP A 85 -7.32 5.36 16.83
CA ASP A 85 -6.93 5.63 15.43
C ASP A 85 -8.13 5.29 14.51
N PRO A 86 -9.00 6.25 14.22
CA PRO A 86 -10.16 6.02 13.37
C PRO A 86 -9.80 5.63 11.93
N LEU A 87 -8.57 5.94 11.48
CA LEU A 87 -8.08 5.60 10.14
C LEU A 87 -7.44 4.19 10.07
N LEU A 88 -7.47 3.43 11.16
CA LEU A 88 -6.90 2.08 11.16
C LEU A 88 -7.45 1.18 10.03
N PRO A 89 -8.77 1.14 9.73
CA PRO A 89 -9.28 0.32 8.63
C PRO A 89 -8.70 0.68 7.26
N GLU A 90 -8.48 1.97 7.01
CA GLU A 90 -7.87 2.47 5.78
C GLU A 90 -6.40 2.08 5.69
N LYS A 91 -5.65 2.22 6.79
CA LYS A 91 -4.25 1.80 6.89
C LYS A 91 -4.08 0.29 6.69
N LEU A 92 -5.05 -0.52 7.12
CA LEU A 92 -5.03 -1.98 6.92
C LEU A 92 -5.25 -2.40 5.47
N ALA A 93 -5.68 -1.49 4.59
CA ALA A 93 -5.77 -1.73 3.15
C ALA A 93 -4.42 -1.56 2.43
N GLU A 94 -3.41 -1.01 3.10
CA GLU A 94 -2.07 -0.82 2.53
C GLU A 94 -1.25 -2.12 2.52
N PRO A 95 -0.32 -2.27 1.57
CA PRO A 95 0.45 -3.52 1.38
C PRO A 95 1.22 -3.99 2.62
N GLU A 96 1.64 -3.08 3.49
CA GLU A 96 2.37 -3.37 4.72
C GLU A 96 1.56 -4.24 5.69
N ALA A 97 0.23 -4.11 5.68
CA ALA A 97 -0.68 -4.89 6.53
C ALA A 97 -1.11 -6.23 5.92
N PHE A 98 -0.69 -6.54 4.69
CA PHE A 98 -1.07 -7.79 4.04
C PHE A 98 -0.53 -9.00 4.80
N PRO A 99 -1.29 -10.11 4.84
CA PRO A 99 -0.87 -11.30 5.58
C PRO A 99 0.44 -11.87 5.03
N CYS A 100 1.22 -12.47 5.91
CA CYS A 100 2.48 -13.13 5.57
C CYS A 100 2.53 -14.49 6.26
N ARG A 101 2.71 -15.56 5.52
CA ARG A 101 2.78 -16.92 6.05
C ARG A 101 4.17 -17.20 6.60
N GLU A 102 4.24 -17.55 7.89
CA GLU A 102 5.50 -17.67 8.63
C GLU A 102 6.41 -18.80 8.12
N ASP A 103 5.87 -19.99 7.89
CA ASP A 103 6.65 -21.14 7.40
C ASP A 103 7.25 -20.88 6.01
N PHE A 104 6.45 -20.32 5.11
CA PHE A 104 6.92 -19.93 3.78
C PHE A 104 8.00 -18.84 3.87
N TYR A 105 7.74 -17.78 4.65
CA TYR A 105 8.70 -16.67 4.82
C TYR A 105 10.05 -17.16 5.36
N THR A 106 10.01 -17.95 6.42
CA THR A 106 11.24 -18.51 7.04
C THR A 106 11.97 -19.47 6.11
N GLY A 107 11.23 -20.28 5.35
CA GLY A 107 11.77 -21.20 4.35
C GLY A 107 12.51 -20.51 3.19
N THR A 108 12.22 -19.22 2.92
CA THR A 108 12.94 -18.48 1.88
C THR A 108 14.35 -18.02 2.29
N HIS A 109 14.73 -18.15 3.56
CA HIS A 109 16.05 -17.74 4.07
C HIS A 109 16.41 -16.29 3.67
N ALA A 110 15.55 -15.34 4.00
CA ALA A 110 15.65 -13.90 3.69
C ALA A 110 15.55 -13.54 2.18
N ARG A 111 15.07 -14.44 1.34
CA ARG A 111 14.85 -14.20 -0.10
C ARG A 111 13.37 -13.98 -0.46
N TYR A 112 12.51 -13.81 0.54
CA TYR A 112 11.07 -13.58 0.30
C TYR A 112 10.85 -12.41 -0.67
N GLY A 113 10.10 -12.67 -1.74
CA GLY A 113 9.73 -11.68 -2.74
C GLY A 113 10.81 -11.33 -3.79
N ASN A 114 11.97 -11.96 -3.79
CA ASN A 114 13.05 -11.62 -4.73
C ASN A 114 13.13 -12.51 -6.00
N THR A 115 12.44 -13.64 -5.99
CA THR A 115 12.26 -14.52 -7.17
C THR A 115 10.88 -15.15 -7.14
N LEU A 116 10.43 -15.70 -8.25
CA LEU A 116 9.10 -16.33 -8.35
C LEU A 116 8.91 -17.48 -7.35
N GLU A 117 9.95 -18.28 -7.11
CA GLU A 117 9.88 -19.40 -6.16
C GLU A 117 9.76 -18.91 -4.69
N ASN A 118 10.16 -17.69 -4.43
CA ASN A 118 10.11 -17.07 -3.11
C ASN A 118 8.90 -16.14 -2.93
N MET A 119 7.86 -16.34 -3.72
CA MET A 119 6.61 -15.60 -3.66
C MET A 119 5.42 -16.53 -3.45
N ILE A 120 4.49 -16.07 -2.64
CA ILE A 120 3.20 -16.72 -2.42
C ILE A 120 2.09 -15.66 -2.47
N TYR A 121 0.92 -16.04 -2.95
CA TYR A 121 -0.13 -15.09 -3.27
C TYR A 121 -1.45 -15.49 -2.61
N ASN A 122 -2.22 -14.49 -2.20
CA ASN A 122 -3.59 -14.64 -1.73
C ASN A 122 -4.57 -13.72 -2.48
N GLY A 123 -4.08 -13.01 -3.49
CA GLY A 123 -4.86 -12.13 -4.36
C GLY A 123 -5.43 -12.85 -5.58
N PRO A 124 -6.19 -12.11 -6.43
CA PRO A 124 -6.85 -12.66 -7.62
C PRO A 124 -5.89 -13.08 -8.74
N TYR A 125 -4.63 -12.71 -8.66
CA TYR A 125 -3.59 -13.05 -9.63
C TYR A 125 -2.36 -13.63 -8.95
N THR A 126 -1.60 -14.43 -9.72
CA THR A 126 -0.23 -14.88 -9.41
C THR A 126 0.72 -14.42 -10.49
N VAL A 127 2.00 -14.21 -10.17
CA VAL A 127 3.02 -13.86 -11.17
C VAL A 127 3.45 -15.13 -11.90
N LYS A 128 3.26 -15.15 -13.22
CA LYS A 128 3.67 -16.25 -14.11
C LYS A 128 5.12 -16.12 -14.57
N SER A 129 5.51 -14.89 -14.92
CA SER A 129 6.88 -14.56 -15.29
C SER A 129 7.23 -13.15 -14.85
N TRP A 130 8.51 -12.96 -14.54
CA TRP A 130 9.08 -11.68 -14.13
C TRP A 130 10.41 -11.50 -14.85
N GLU A 131 10.45 -10.54 -15.76
CA GLU A 131 11.58 -10.24 -16.60
C GLU A 131 11.94 -8.75 -16.48
N SER A 132 13.10 -8.36 -16.96
CA SER A 132 13.53 -6.95 -16.95
C SER A 132 12.58 -6.02 -17.72
N THR A 133 11.83 -6.56 -18.69
CA THR A 133 10.87 -5.81 -19.51
C THR A 133 9.45 -5.76 -18.93
N GLY A 134 9.15 -6.55 -17.91
CA GLY A 134 7.82 -6.55 -17.31
C GLY A 134 7.45 -7.83 -16.56
N LEU A 135 6.19 -7.88 -16.18
CA LEU A 135 5.57 -8.99 -15.45
C LEU A 135 4.38 -9.53 -16.23
N ARG A 136 4.18 -10.82 -16.16
CA ARG A 136 2.96 -11.49 -16.61
C ARG A 136 2.25 -12.09 -15.42
N LEU A 137 1.01 -11.69 -15.22
CA LEU A 137 0.11 -12.20 -14.19
C LEU A 137 -0.92 -13.13 -14.84
N ILE A 138 -1.29 -14.18 -14.12
CA ILE A 138 -2.37 -15.10 -14.48
C ILE A 138 -3.38 -15.19 -13.34
N PRO A 139 -4.65 -15.54 -13.61
CA PRO A 139 -5.64 -15.74 -12.57
C PRO A 139 -5.19 -16.77 -11.54
N ASN A 140 -5.41 -16.45 -10.27
CA ASN A 140 -5.20 -17.36 -9.16
C ASN A 140 -6.45 -18.23 -8.98
N SER A 141 -6.36 -19.51 -9.34
CA SER A 141 -7.46 -20.46 -9.22
C SER A 141 -7.89 -20.77 -7.78
N ARG A 142 -7.07 -20.39 -6.80
CA ARG A 142 -7.33 -20.56 -5.35
C ARG A 142 -8.00 -19.33 -4.73
N TYR A 143 -8.10 -18.24 -5.47
CA TYR A 143 -8.68 -17.02 -4.95
C TYR A 143 -10.19 -17.14 -4.77
N THR A 144 -10.65 -16.99 -3.53
CA THR A 144 -12.07 -17.04 -3.13
C THR A 144 -12.61 -15.67 -2.71
N GLY A 145 -11.91 -14.58 -3.09
CA GLY A 145 -12.29 -13.20 -2.74
C GLY A 145 -13.48 -12.67 -3.54
N LEU A 146 -13.87 -11.43 -3.20
CA LEU A 146 -15.06 -10.78 -3.79
C LEU A 146 -14.91 -10.41 -5.26
N THR A 147 -13.66 -10.20 -5.71
CA THR A 147 -13.35 -9.72 -7.06
C THR A 147 -12.40 -10.69 -7.77
N PRO A 148 -12.89 -11.84 -8.22
CA PRO A 148 -12.09 -12.78 -8.99
C PRO A 148 -11.64 -12.15 -10.31
N ALA A 149 -10.54 -12.63 -10.87
CA ALA A 149 -10.06 -12.21 -12.17
C ALA A 149 -11.12 -12.45 -13.24
N GLN A 150 -11.43 -11.40 -14.02
CA GLN A 150 -12.40 -11.47 -15.13
C GLN A 150 -11.73 -11.66 -16.50
N ASN A 151 -10.40 -11.56 -16.54
CA ASN A 151 -9.59 -11.69 -17.75
C ASN A 151 -8.67 -12.93 -17.66
N THR A 152 -8.02 -13.27 -18.76
CA THR A 152 -7.09 -14.41 -18.85
C THR A 152 -5.71 -14.12 -18.29
N GLY A 153 -5.42 -12.88 -17.96
CA GLY A 153 -4.15 -12.42 -17.38
C GLY A 153 -3.93 -10.95 -17.58
N VAL A 154 -2.83 -10.45 -16.99
CA VAL A 154 -2.38 -9.06 -17.10
C VAL A 154 -0.91 -9.06 -17.48
N ILE A 155 -0.54 -8.23 -18.43
CA ILE A 155 0.86 -7.98 -18.82
C ILE A 155 1.21 -6.55 -18.39
N ILE A 156 2.17 -6.42 -17.49
CA ILE A 156 2.69 -5.13 -17.02
C ILE A 156 4.03 -4.91 -17.72
N THR A 157 4.12 -3.88 -18.55
CA THR A 157 5.37 -3.52 -19.25
C THR A 157 6.09 -2.43 -18.46
N LEU A 158 7.38 -2.62 -18.20
CA LEU A 158 8.22 -1.69 -17.43
C LEU A 158 9.16 -0.91 -18.35
N GLY A 159 9.59 0.29 -17.91
CA GLY A 159 10.68 1.05 -18.53
C GLY A 159 10.43 1.52 -19.96
N ARG A 160 9.20 1.89 -20.29
CA ARG A 160 8.84 2.41 -21.62
C ARG A 160 8.55 3.91 -21.52
N ASP A 161 9.28 4.71 -22.31
CA ASP A 161 9.12 6.17 -22.34
C ASP A 161 7.92 6.62 -23.20
N ASN A 162 7.42 5.76 -24.10
CA ASN A 162 6.35 6.06 -25.04
C ASN A 162 5.01 5.38 -24.67
N THR A 163 4.61 5.42 -23.41
CA THR A 163 3.41 4.72 -22.91
C THR A 163 2.12 5.24 -23.55
N MET A 164 1.99 6.56 -23.75
CA MET A 164 0.84 7.17 -24.40
C MET A 164 0.74 6.78 -25.87
N GLU A 165 1.83 6.81 -26.62
CA GLU A 165 1.88 6.43 -28.03
C GLU A 165 1.41 4.98 -28.21
N ARG A 166 1.95 4.07 -27.41
CA ARG A 166 1.54 2.65 -27.41
C ARG A 166 0.06 2.45 -27.09
N PHE A 167 -0.49 3.28 -26.17
CA PHE A 167 -1.90 3.24 -25.86
C PHE A 167 -2.76 3.72 -27.05
N LEU A 168 -2.37 4.81 -27.71
CA LEU A 168 -3.06 5.32 -28.88
C LEU A 168 -2.99 4.35 -30.08
N GLU A 169 -1.91 3.59 -30.20
CA GLU A 169 -1.73 2.52 -31.20
C GLU A 169 -2.50 1.23 -30.85
N GLY A 170 -3.13 1.15 -29.66
CA GLY A 170 -3.83 -0.04 -29.20
C GLY A 170 -2.93 -1.19 -28.77
N LEU A 171 -1.67 -0.93 -28.48
CA LEU A 171 -0.69 -1.92 -28.01
C LEU A 171 -0.75 -2.15 -26.50
N THR A 172 -1.43 -1.26 -25.77
CA THR A 172 -1.73 -1.39 -24.33
C THR A 172 -3.15 -0.94 -24.06
N ASP A 173 -3.82 -1.60 -23.09
CA ASP A 173 -5.20 -1.30 -22.71
C ASP A 173 -5.30 -0.12 -21.75
N CYS A 174 -4.23 0.16 -21.00
CA CYS A 174 -4.13 1.31 -20.11
C CYS A 174 -2.70 1.81 -20.00
N CYS A 175 -2.54 3.10 -19.72
CA CYS A 175 -1.25 3.72 -19.45
C CYS A 175 -1.40 4.80 -18.38
N ARG A 176 -0.28 5.12 -17.71
CA ARG A 176 -0.21 6.31 -16.86
C ARG A 176 0.00 7.53 -17.74
N VAL A 177 -0.76 8.59 -17.44
CA VAL A 177 -0.65 9.88 -18.12
C VAL A 177 -0.27 10.96 -17.12
N ASP A 178 0.47 11.95 -17.59
CA ASP A 178 0.76 13.20 -16.87
C ASP A 178 0.03 14.39 -17.54
N SER A 179 0.14 15.57 -16.94
CA SER A 179 -0.48 16.78 -17.46
C SER A 179 -0.02 17.15 -18.87
N ASN A 180 1.21 16.83 -19.24
CA ASN A 180 1.77 17.17 -20.55
C ASN A 180 1.20 16.29 -21.66
N THR A 181 0.91 15.03 -21.33
CA THR A 181 0.38 14.03 -22.27
C THR A 181 -1.15 13.99 -22.28
N LEU A 182 -1.82 14.51 -21.25
CA LEU A 182 -3.27 14.51 -21.13
C LEU A 182 -3.95 15.24 -22.32
N GLY A 183 -3.39 16.34 -22.80
CA GLY A 183 -3.89 17.09 -23.96
C GLY A 183 -3.91 16.33 -25.27
N GLN A 184 -3.18 15.20 -25.38
CA GLN A 184 -3.17 14.34 -26.56
C GLN A 184 -4.37 13.39 -26.61
N LEU A 185 -5.11 13.25 -25.50
CA LEU A 185 -6.33 12.46 -25.43
C LEU A 185 -7.51 13.26 -26.01
N SER A 186 -7.54 13.45 -27.30
CA SER A 186 -8.65 14.09 -27.99
C SER A 186 -9.60 13.04 -28.57
N GLY A 187 -10.84 12.99 -28.05
CA GLY A 187 -11.99 12.41 -28.75
C GLY A 187 -12.32 10.95 -28.50
N GLY A 188 -13.07 10.66 -27.47
CA GLY A 188 -14.28 9.88 -27.64
C GLY A 188 -14.31 8.42 -27.18
N LYS A 189 -13.24 7.67 -26.95
CA LYS A 189 -13.31 6.26 -26.49
C LYS A 189 -12.40 5.92 -25.29
N THR A 190 -11.81 6.91 -24.68
CA THR A 190 -10.90 6.73 -23.54
C THR A 190 -11.57 7.19 -22.24
N SER A 191 -11.38 6.43 -21.19
CA SER A 191 -11.81 6.82 -19.84
C SER A 191 -10.58 7.26 -19.04
N LEU A 192 -10.66 8.40 -18.38
CA LEU A 192 -9.64 8.90 -17.49
C LEU A 192 -10.03 8.56 -16.04
N LEU A 193 -9.16 7.84 -15.34
CA LEU A 193 -9.27 7.63 -13.90
C LEU A 193 -8.23 8.51 -13.21
N THR A 194 -8.72 9.45 -12.39
CA THR A 194 -7.86 10.34 -11.61
C THR A 194 -7.76 9.83 -10.19
N PHE A 195 -6.54 9.59 -9.73
CA PHE A 195 -6.25 9.21 -8.35
C PHE A 195 -5.56 10.36 -7.64
N ARG A 196 -6.05 10.71 -6.46
CA ARG A 196 -5.45 11.70 -5.56
C ARG A 196 -4.94 10.97 -4.33
N ASN A 197 -3.73 10.46 -4.40
CA ASN A 197 -3.15 9.59 -3.36
C ASN A 197 -1.78 10.07 -2.87
N GLY A 198 -1.45 11.32 -3.11
CA GLY A 198 -0.16 11.87 -2.72
C GLY A 198 -0.25 13.33 -2.28
N THR A 199 0.65 13.70 -1.37
CA THR A 199 0.90 15.09 -0.97
C THR A 199 2.28 15.49 -1.44
N VAL A 200 2.38 16.61 -2.14
CA VAL A 200 3.66 17.24 -2.48
C VAL A 200 3.98 18.24 -1.39
N SER A 201 5.10 18.08 -0.71
CA SER A 201 5.51 18.92 0.41
C SER A 201 6.89 19.53 0.18
N LEU A 202 7.04 20.79 0.56
CA LEU A 202 8.35 21.44 0.65
C LEU A 202 8.89 21.28 2.09
N LEU A 203 9.92 20.46 2.25
CA LEU A 203 10.55 20.25 3.54
C LEU A 203 11.69 21.25 3.74
N LEU A 204 11.60 22.05 4.79
CA LEU A 204 12.61 23.03 5.15
C LEU A 204 13.62 22.42 6.13
N ASN A 205 14.91 22.41 5.77
CA ASN A 205 15.98 21.92 6.64
C ASN A 205 16.23 22.89 7.80
N GLN A 206 15.67 22.62 8.96
CA GLN A 206 15.81 23.44 10.16
C GLN A 206 17.24 23.43 10.75
N ALA A 207 18.10 22.50 10.37
CA ALA A 207 19.50 22.49 10.75
C ALA A 207 20.35 23.53 9.98
N SER A 208 19.82 24.07 8.88
CA SER A 208 20.46 25.18 8.17
C SER A 208 20.39 26.47 9.01
N PRO A 209 21.51 27.21 9.21
CA PRO A 209 21.51 28.45 9.99
C PRO A 209 20.45 29.46 9.52
N GLN A 210 20.20 29.55 8.21
CA GLN A 210 19.24 30.47 7.62
C GLN A 210 17.78 30.06 7.93
N LEU A 211 17.52 28.75 8.06
CA LEU A 211 16.18 28.19 8.29
C LEU A 211 15.94 27.75 9.75
N ALA A 212 16.95 27.94 10.63
CA ALA A 212 16.80 27.69 12.07
C ALA A 212 15.78 28.62 12.72
N GLN A 213 15.65 29.85 12.23
CA GLN A 213 14.69 30.82 12.74
C GLN A 213 13.29 30.56 12.21
N GLU A 214 12.32 30.48 13.10
CA GLU A 214 10.91 30.26 12.76
C GLU A 214 10.35 31.33 11.82
N ALA A 215 10.63 32.60 12.11
CA ALA A 215 10.19 33.73 11.30
C ALA A 215 10.63 33.61 9.82
N MET A 216 11.84 33.08 9.57
CA MET A 216 12.33 32.86 8.20
C MET A 216 11.56 31.73 7.51
N ARG A 217 11.25 30.66 8.20
CA ARG A 217 10.45 29.57 7.65
C ARG A 217 9.02 30.02 7.33
N GLN A 218 8.40 30.78 8.24
CA GLN A 218 7.08 31.40 8.01
C GLN A 218 7.09 32.34 6.81
N ALA A 219 8.10 33.21 6.70
CA ALA A 219 8.24 34.12 5.56
C ALA A 219 8.32 33.35 4.23
N LEU A 220 9.08 32.24 4.19
CA LEU A 220 9.14 31.35 3.02
C LEU A 220 7.79 30.72 2.70
N CYS A 221 7.07 30.21 3.70
CA CYS A 221 5.74 29.64 3.50
C CYS A 221 4.78 30.68 2.90
N TYR A 222 4.74 31.89 3.42
CA TYR A 222 3.86 32.94 2.90
C TYR A 222 4.29 33.50 1.55
N SER A 223 5.58 33.45 1.23
CA SER A 223 6.10 33.93 -0.07
C SER A 223 5.97 32.89 -1.18
N PHE A 224 5.70 31.63 -0.84
CA PHE A 224 5.64 30.56 -1.83
C PHE A 224 4.33 30.64 -2.63
N PRO A 225 4.41 30.80 -3.97
CA PRO A 225 3.23 31.06 -4.78
C PRO A 225 2.48 29.76 -5.10
N LEU A 226 1.89 29.10 -4.11
CA LEU A 226 1.18 27.82 -4.25
C LEU A 226 0.14 27.84 -5.38
N ALA A 227 -0.59 28.97 -5.54
CA ALA A 227 -1.58 29.12 -6.60
C ALA A 227 -1.00 29.00 -8.02
N GLN A 228 0.26 29.39 -8.23
CA GLN A 228 0.92 29.25 -9.54
C GLN A 228 1.30 27.80 -9.83
N TYR A 229 1.71 27.05 -8.80
CA TYR A 229 2.01 25.62 -8.93
C TYR A 229 0.73 24.80 -9.14
N ALA A 230 -0.37 25.17 -8.49
CA ALA A 230 -1.67 24.53 -8.67
C ALA A 230 -2.21 24.65 -10.11
N GLN A 231 -1.86 25.74 -10.81
CA GLN A 231 -2.28 25.96 -12.21
C GLN A 231 -1.54 25.06 -13.22
N GLY A 232 -0.43 24.43 -12.84
CA GLY A 232 0.34 23.53 -13.67
C GLY A 232 -0.29 22.14 -13.88
N GLY A 233 -1.43 21.86 -13.28
CA GLY A 233 -2.20 20.62 -13.49
C GLY A 233 -1.73 19.40 -12.70
N ASP A 234 -0.56 19.45 -12.07
CA ASP A 234 0.02 18.33 -11.31
C ASP A 234 -0.19 18.46 -9.79
N LEU A 235 -0.76 19.56 -9.32
CA LEU A 235 -1.04 19.80 -7.91
C LEU A 235 -2.52 19.57 -7.59
N PRO A 236 -2.83 19.18 -6.34
CA PRO A 236 -4.19 18.95 -5.90
C PRO A 236 -5.04 20.24 -6.00
N ASP A 237 -6.36 20.08 -6.15
CA ASP A 237 -7.32 21.20 -6.19
C ASP A 237 -7.41 21.97 -4.87
N SER A 238 -6.83 21.46 -3.80
CA SER A 238 -6.73 22.10 -2.49
C SER A 238 -5.30 22.09 -2.00
N TYR A 239 -4.84 23.20 -1.45
CA TYR A 239 -3.56 23.35 -0.78
C TYR A 239 -3.75 24.14 0.51
N GLU A 240 -3.01 23.80 1.54
CA GLU A 240 -3.01 24.47 2.82
C GLU A 240 -1.59 24.81 3.25
N TYR A 241 -1.44 25.93 3.93
CA TYR A 241 -0.20 26.26 4.64
C TYR A 241 -0.25 25.56 6.00
N ALA A 242 0.72 24.71 6.27
CA ALA A 242 0.87 24.04 7.56
C ALA A 242 1.66 24.91 8.55
#